data_35abbc1b23d7dfcafb10de5d289c391d
#
_entry.id   35abbc1b23d7dfcafb10de5d289c391d
#
_cell.length_a   1.000
_cell.length_b   1.000
_cell.length_c   1.000
_cell.angle_alpha   90.00
_cell.angle_beta   90.00
_cell.angle_gamma   90.00
#
_symmetry.space_group_name_H-M   'P 1'
#
loop_
_entity.id
_entity.type
_entity.pdbx_description
1 polymer ?
#
loop_
_entity_poly.entity_id
_entity_poly.type
_entity_poly.pdbx_seq_one_letter_code
_entity_poly.pdbx_strand_id
1 'polypeptide(L)'
;MFWQNVHHLDQQLTLAINSWNSAVTDPIWAFLSMKLVWVPLYVAILALIIWKLGWKNGGILVLGTVLTIVFCDQFANLIKFSVARIRPLHDEFMVSNGLNILELGGGYSFFSAHAANSFGLAGCTWLGLKNCLKDSPDPVNAKIVKWYGWFMFTWASLVAISRIFVGKHYLGDVIVGTIAGLAIGCSLGIAASIINRRLA
;
A
#
# COMPACT_ATOMS: atom_id res chain seq x y z
N MET A 1 15.48 -3.70 27.10
CA MET A 1 15.87 -5.02 26.57
C MET A 1 14.89 -5.56 25.50
N PHE A 2 13.58 -5.78 25.77
CA PHE A 2 12.64 -6.33 24.76
C PHE A 2 12.55 -5.51 23.48
N TRP A 3 12.23 -4.21 23.54
CA TRP A 3 12.11 -3.35 22.35
C TRP A 3 13.42 -3.19 21.57
N GLN A 4 14.55 -3.21 22.24
CA GLN A 4 15.87 -3.19 21.58
C GLN A 4 16.10 -4.47 20.76
N ASN A 5 15.73 -5.63 21.32
CA ASN A 5 15.82 -6.90 20.59
C ASN A 5 14.89 -6.95 19.38
N VAL A 6 13.65 -6.43 19.52
CA VAL A 6 12.71 -6.33 18.39
C VAL A 6 13.25 -5.40 17.31
N HIS A 7 13.81 -4.25 17.68
CA HIS A 7 14.42 -3.34 16.73
C HIS A 7 15.61 -3.96 16.02
N HIS A 8 16.50 -4.63 16.75
CA HIS A 8 17.67 -5.30 16.18
C HIS A 8 17.27 -6.44 15.21
N LEU A 9 16.27 -7.23 15.57
CA LEU A 9 15.73 -8.25 14.68
C LEU A 9 15.17 -7.62 13.38
N ASP A 10 14.43 -6.52 13.49
CA ASP A 10 13.90 -5.79 12.33
C ASP A 10 15.02 -5.25 11.42
N GLN A 11 16.12 -4.74 12.01
CA GLN A 11 17.31 -4.32 11.27
C GLN A 11 17.93 -5.51 10.50
N GLN A 12 18.13 -6.65 11.17
CA GLN A 12 18.73 -7.84 10.56
C GLN A 12 17.87 -8.40 9.42
N LEU A 13 16.54 -8.53 9.62
CA LEU A 13 15.63 -9.00 8.59
C LEU A 13 15.56 -8.04 7.40
N THR A 14 15.58 -6.73 7.67
CA THR A 14 15.60 -5.70 6.64
C THR A 14 16.87 -5.79 5.79
N LEU A 15 18.04 -5.94 6.41
CA LEU A 15 19.33 -6.13 5.71
C LEU A 15 19.31 -7.42 4.88
N ALA A 16 18.81 -8.51 5.44
CA ALA A 16 18.73 -9.80 4.74
C ALA A 16 17.88 -9.72 3.47
N ILE A 17 16.75 -9.00 3.49
CA ILE A 17 15.92 -8.77 2.31
C ILE A 17 16.60 -7.80 1.35
N ASN A 18 17.13 -6.68 1.85
CA ASN A 18 17.76 -5.65 1.04
C ASN A 18 19.02 -6.18 0.34
N SER A 19 19.74 -7.14 0.93
CA SER A 19 20.93 -7.76 0.33
C SER A 19 20.68 -8.57 -0.96
N TRP A 20 19.41 -8.85 -1.29
CA TRP A 20 19.04 -9.48 -2.57
C TRP A 20 19.01 -8.47 -3.74
N ASN A 21 19.64 -7.33 -3.56
CA ASN A 21 19.85 -6.32 -4.59
C ASN A 21 20.79 -6.81 -5.70
N SER A 22 20.67 -6.25 -6.88
CA SER A 22 21.58 -6.47 -8.00
C SER A 22 21.47 -5.33 -9.01
N ALA A 23 22.47 -5.16 -9.85
CA ALA A 23 22.44 -4.16 -10.92
C ALA A 23 21.23 -4.31 -11.87
N VAL A 24 20.65 -5.51 -11.97
CA VAL A 24 19.45 -5.79 -12.78
C VAL A 24 18.16 -5.47 -12.02
N THR A 25 18.07 -5.81 -10.72
CA THR A 25 16.84 -5.64 -9.93
C THR A 25 16.68 -4.24 -9.35
N ASP A 26 17.77 -3.52 -9.11
CA ASP A 26 17.75 -2.19 -8.51
C ASP A 26 16.93 -1.16 -9.30
N PRO A 27 17.05 -1.05 -10.63
CA PRO A 27 16.19 -0.17 -11.42
C PRO A 27 14.70 -0.55 -11.34
N ILE A 28 14.40 -1.85 -11.22
CA ILE A 28 13.02 -2.34 -11.09
C ILE A 28 12.43 -1.90 -9.74
N TRP A 29 13.17 -2.08 -8.64
CA TRP A 29 12.72 -1.65 -7.32
C TRP A 29 12.59 -0.13 -7.21
N ALA A 30 13.52 0.63 -7.79
CA ALA A 30 13.42 2.07 -7.85
C ALA A 30 12.17 2.51 -8.63
N PHE A 31 11.90 1.90 -9.81
CA PHE A 31 10.69 2.17 -10.59
C PHE A 31 9.41 1.85 -9.82
N LEU A 32 9.31 0.68 -9.19
CA LEU A 32 8.14 0.27 -8.39
C LEU A 32 7.87 1.23 -7.21
N SER A 33 8.93 1.84 -6.67
CA SER A 33 8.88 2.80 -5.57
C SER A 33 8.35 4.18 -5.98
N MET A 34 8.40 4.54 -7.27
CA MET A 34 7.97 5.85 -7.75
C MET A 34 6.45 5.99 -7.75
N LYS A 35 5.92 7.08 -7.16
CA LYS A 35 4.46 7.34 -7.10
C LYS A 35 3.86 7.65 -8.47
N LEU A 36 4.55 8.47 -9.27
CA LEU A 36 4.02 9.01 -10.53
C LEU A 36 3.86 7.95 -11.64
N VAL A 37 4.66 6.89 -11.62
CA VAL A 37 4.55 5.82 -12.62
C VAL A 37 3.23 5.05 -12.52
N TRP A 38 2.53 5.14 -11.39
CA TRP A 38 1.26 4.47 -11.14
C TRP A 38 0.02 5.31 -11.49
N VAL A 39 0.20 6.57 -11.95
CA VAL A 39 -0.93 7.41 -12.38
C VAL A 39 -1.80 6.73 -13.45
N PRO A 40 -1.26 6.08 -14.49
CA PRO A 40 -2.08 5.35 -15.46
C PRO A 40 -2.92 4.23 -14.82
N LEU A 41 -2.34 3.49 -13.85
CA LEU A 41 -3.06 2.46 -13.10
C LEU A 41 -4.22 3.07 -12.28
N TYR A 42 -3.97 4.20 -11.61
CA TYR A 42 -5.03 4.87 -10.84
C TYR A 42 -6.18 5.31 -11.73
N VAL A 43 -5.90 5.88 -12.91
CA VAL A 43 -6.93 6.25 -13.90
C VAL A 43 -7.68 5.01 -14.37
N ALA A 44 -6.99 3.91 -14.67
CA ALA A 44 -7.62 2.65 -15.09
C ALA A 44 -8.54 2.07 -14.00
N ILE A 45 -8.15 2.15 -12.73
CA ILE A 45 -8.98 1.72 -11.58
C ILE A 45 -10.26 2.56 -11.51
N LEU A 46 -10.14 3.89 -11.59
CA LEU A 46 -11.30 4.78 -11.57
C LEU A 46 -12.24 4.51 -12.76
N ALA A 47 -11.69 4.35 -13.96
CA ALA A 47 -12.46 4.01 -15.15
C ALA A 47 -13.19 2.66 -15.00
N LEU A 48 -12.52 1.63 -14.46
CA LEU A 48 -13.11 0.32 -14.19
C LEU A 48 -14.29 0.42 -13.21
N ILE A 49 -14.12 1.18 -12.12
CA ILE A 49 -15.16 1.37 -11.11
C ILE A 49 -16.39 2.04 -11.72
N ILE A 50 -16.20 3.14 -12.45
CA ILE A 50 -17.30 3.86 -13.11
C ILE A 50 -17.96 3.00 -14.19
N TRP A 51 -17.16 2.28 -14.99
CA TRP A 51 -17.70 1.38 -16.02
C TRP A 51 -18.56 0.27 -15.44
N LYS A 52 -18.15 -0.33 -14.32
CA LYS A 52 -18.86 -1.46 -13.71
C LYS A 52 -20.05 -1.06 -12.84
N LEU A 53 -20.00 0.08 -12.18
CA LEU A 53 -21.01 0.50 -11.21
C LEU A 53 -21.86 1.69 -11.66
N GLY A 54 -21.52 2.32 -12.80
CA GLY A 54 -22.13 3.57 -13.24
C GLY A 54 -21.67 4.79 -12.43
N TRP A 55 -22.09 5.98 -12.84
CA TRP A 55 -21.63 7.23 -12.24
C TRP A 55 -22.05 7.40 -10.78
N LYS A 56 -23.28 7.05 -10.40
CA LYS A 56 -23.81 7.20 -9.04
C LYS A 56 -23.05 6.27 -8.07
N ASN A 57 -23.15 4.97 -8.28
CA ASN A 57 -22.58 3.97 -7.37
C ASN A 57 -21.04 3.93 -7.46
N GLY A 58 -20.52 4.10 -8.67
CA GLY A 58 -19.06 4.21 -8.88
C GLY A 58 -18.47 5.44 -8.23
N GLY A 59 -19.16 6.60 -8.30
CA GLY A 59 -18.75 7.84 -7.65
C GLY A 59 -18.62 7.70 -6.13
N ILE A 60 -19.54 6.96 -5.49
CA ILE A 60 -19.46 6.67 -4.05
C ILE A 60 -18.21 5.82 -3.72
N LEU A 61 -17.90 4.80 -4.52
CA LEU A 61 -16.71 3.99 -4.30
C LEU A 61 -15.43 4.77 -4.61
N VAL A 62 -15.44 5.62 -5.63
CA VAL A 62 -14.31 6.54 -5.92
C VAL A 62 -14.08 7.49 -4.75
N LEU A 63 -15.12 8.08 -4.17
CA LEU A 63 -14.98 8.92 -2.97
C LEU A 63 -14.38 8.12 -1.80
N GLY A 64 -14.85 6.90 -1.56
CA GLY A 64 -14.28 6.00 -0.55
C GLY A 64 -12.80 5.71 -0.82
N THR A 65 -12.41 5.56 -2.08
CA THR A 65 -11.02 5.35 -2.50
C THR A 65 -10.14 6.58 -2.21
N VAL A 66 -10.62 7.77 -2.56
CA VAL A 66 -9.91 9.03 -2.26
C VAL A 66 -9.75 9.22 -0.75
N LEU A 67 -10.82 9.00 0.02
CA LEU A 67 -10.77 9.08 1.49
C LEU A 67 -9.79 8.04 2.07
N THR A 68 -9.68 6.86 1.48
CA THR A 68 -8.69 5.84 1.90
C THR A 68 -7.27 6.39 1.81
N ILE A 69 -6.89 6.99 0.68
CA ILE A 69 -5.55 7.56 0.50
C ILE A 69 -5.31 8.71 1.49
N VAL A 70 -6.28 9.61 1.64
CA VAL A 70 -6.18 10.73 2.59
C VAL A 70 -5.97 10.23 4.02
N PHE A 71 -6.80 9.28 4.48
CA PHE A 71 -6.67 8.75 5.83
C PHE A 71 -5.38 7.96 6.03
N CYS A 72 -4.93 7.15 5.06
CA CYS A 72 -3.66 6.43 5.14
C CYS A 72 -2.48 7.42 5.25
N ASP A 73 -2.44 8.48 4.43
CA ASP A 73 -1.37 9.48 4.47
C ASP A 73 -1.38 10.28 5.79
N GLN A 74 -2.56 10.78 6.22
CA GLN A 74 -2.65 11.56 7.46
C GLN A 74 -2.30 10.72 8.67
N PHE A 75 -2.81 9.48 8.75
CA PHE A 75 -2.50 8.57 9.84
C PHE A 75 -1.01 8.18 9.85
N ALA A 76 -0.43 7.89 8.69
CA ALA A 76 1.01 7.63 8.59
C ALA A 76 1.83 8.84 9.05
N ASN A 77 1.46 10.05 8.67
CA ASN A 77 2.17 11.26 9.09
C ASN A 77 2.06 11.49 10.61
N LEU A 78 0.86 11.36 11.18
CA LEU A 78 0.64 11.47 12.62
C LEU A 78 1.54 10.51 13.40
N ILE A 79 1.56 9.23 13.01
CA ILE A 79 2.37 8.21 13.68
C ILE A 79 3.86 8.45 13.47
N LYS A 80 4.31 8.92 12.29
CA LYS A 80 5.72 9.26 12.04
C LYS A 80 6.24 10.32 13.00
N PHE A 81 5.47 11.38 13.23
CA PHE A 81 5.87 12.43 14.16
C PHE A 81 5.83 11.96 15.62
N SER A 82 4.90 11.07 15.98
CA SER A 82 4.79 10.54 17.34
C SER A 82 5.90 9.54 17.68
N VAL A 83 6.27 8.66 16.73
CA VAL A 83 7.27 7.60 16.95
C VAL A 83 8.69 8.09 16.67
N ALA A 84 8.85 9.03 15.74
CA ALA A 84 10.13 9.64 15.33
C ALA A 84 11.25 8.63 15.00
N ARG A 85 10.89 7.45 14.44
CA ARG A 85 11.87 6.41 14.09
C ARG A 85 12.76 6.87 12.94
N ILE A 86 14.08 6.79 13.13
CA ILE A 86 15.07 7.07 12.09
C ILE A 86 14.92 6.07 10.94
N ARG A 87 15.15 6.53 9.70
CA ARG A 87 15.10 5.66 8.50
C ARG A 87 16.35 4.79 8.41
N PRO A 88 16.25 3.58 7.76
CA PRO A 88 17.41 2.72 7.53
C PRO A 88 18.60 3.45 6.89
N LEU A 89 18.34 4.32 5.92
CA LEU A 89 19.38 5.08 5.21
C LEU A 89 20.14 6.11 6.08
N HIS A 90 19.64 6.41 7.28
CA HIS A 90 20.27 7.29 8.27
C HIS A 90 20.65 6.55 9.57
N ASP A 91 20.41 5.25 9.64
CA ASP A 91 20.78 4.39 10.76
C ASP A 91 22.21 3.89 10.56
N GLU A 92 23.11 4.28 11.47
CA GLU A 92 24.53 3.96 11.38
C GLU A 92 24.78 2.45 11.31
N PHE A 93 24.01 1.65 12.08
CA PHE A 93 24.10 0.19 12.05
C PHE A 93 23.73 -0.35 10.66
N MET A 94 22.66 0.16 10.04
CA MET A 94 22.23 -0.29 8.73
C MET A 94 23.24 0.04 7.62
N VAL A 95 23.73 1.28 7.63
CA VAL A 95 24.70 1.75 6.62
C VAL A 95 26.04 1.02 6.76
N SER A 96 26.56 0.86 7.98
CA SER A 96 27.83 0.15 8.21
C SER A 96 27.77 -1.35 7.92
N ASN A 97 26.57 -1.95 7.93
CA ASN A 97 26.34 -3.35 7.56
C ASN A 97 25.90 -3.53 6.09
N GLY A 98 26.14 -2.54 5.23
CA GLY A 98 26.02 -2.69 3.78
C GLY A 98 24.61 -2.53 3.21
N LEU A 99 23.75 -1.70 3.85
CA LEU A 99 22.45 -1.36 3.29
C LEU A 99 22.61 -0.76 1.89
N ASN A 100 21.96 -1.36 0.89
CA ASN A 100 21.84 -0.79 -0.44
C ASN A 100 20.80 0.35 -0.43
N ILE A 101 21.22 1.55 -0.83
CA ILE A 101 20.40 2.76 -0.81
C ILE A 101 20.20 3.25 -2.24
N LEU A 102 18.98 3.12 -2.77
CA LEU A 102 18.63 3.56 -4.12
C LEU A 102 17.89 4.90 -4.14
N GLU A 103 17.29 5.28 -3.03
CA GLU A 103 16.58 6.56 -2.90
C GLU A 103 17.02 7.31 -1.66
N LEU A 104 17.45 8.55 -1.82
CA LEU A 104 17.68 9.47 -0.72
C LEU A 104 16.37 10.09 -0.22
N GLY A 105 16.38 10.62 0.99
CA GLY A 105 15.25 11.38 1.55
C GLY A 105 15.26 11.46 3.06
N GLY A 106 14.61 12.48 3.58
CA GLY A 106 14.49 12.75 5.01
C GLY A 106 13.21 12.25 5.65
N GLY A 107 12.97 12.72 6.88
CA GLY A 107 11.80 12.42 7.70
C GLY A 107 11.87 11.06 8.39
N TYR A 108 10.80 10.74 9.11
CA TYR A 108 10.72 9.53 9.92
C TYR A 108 10.24 8.31 9.12
N SER A 109 10.57 7.11 9.65
CA SER A 109 10.37 5.84 8.98
C SER A 109 9.01 5.21 9.27
N PHE A 110 8.60 5.12 10.55
CA PHE A 110 7.47 4.32 11.00
C PHE A 110 6.14 5.06 10.88
N PHE A 111 5.17 4.47 10.22
CA PHE A 111 5.19 3.32 9.33
C PHE A 111 5.21 3.73 7.86
N SER A 112 5.35 2.76 6.93
CA SER A 112 5.42 3.02 5.50
C SER A 112 4.09 3.50 4.90
N ALA A 113 4.01 4.78 4.53
CA ALA A 113 2.85 5.33 3.85
C ALA A 113 2.62 4.72 2.45
N HIS A 114 3.68 4.30 1.74
CA HIS A 114 3.54 3.58 0.47
C HIS A 114 2.83 2.24 0.66
N ALA A 115 3.23 1.46 1.66
CA ALA A 115 2.56 0.21 1.98
C ALA A 115 1.10 0.45 2.38
N ALA A 116 0.83 1.45 3.24
CA ALA A 116 -0.53 1.77 3.66
C ALA A 116 -1.42 2.20 2.48
N ASN A 117 -0.93 3.09 1.61
CA ASN A 117 -1.69 3.57 0.46
C ASN A 117 -1.95 2.47 -0.57
N SER A 118 -0.95 1.65 -0.91
CA SER A 118 -1.11 0.59 -1.91
C SER A 118 -2.06 -0.51 -1.44
N PHE A 119 -1.93 -0.98 -0.20
CA PHE A 119 -2.84 -1.98 0.36
C PHE A 119 -4.20 -1.40 0.72
N GLY A 120 -4.28 -0.13 1.13
CA GLY A 120 -5.54 0.57 1.34
C GLY A 120 -6.33 0.72 0.04
N LEU A 121 -5.67 1.15 -1.04
CA LEU A 121 -6.27 1.21 -2.37
C LEU A 121 -6.77 -0.17 -2.83
N ALA A 122 -5.93 -1.20 -2.73
CA ALA A 122 -6.30 -2.57 -3.11
C ALA A 122 -7.50 -3.08 -2.31
N GLY A 123 -7.47 -2.94 -0.98
CA GLY A 123 -8.55 -3.38 -0.09
C GLY A 123 -9.87 -2.67 -0.33
N CYS A 124 -9.85 -1.33 -0.42
CA CYS A 124 -11.03 -0.51 -0.65
C CYS A 124 -11.70 -0.84 -1.98
N THR A 125 -10.93 -0.81 -3.06
CA THR A 125 -11.49 -1.00 -4.41
C THR A 125 -11.92 -2.45 -4.66
N TRP A 126 -11.12 -3.44 -4.23
CA TRP A 126 -11.49 -4.85 -4.37
C TRP A 126 -12.74 -5.21 -3.58
N LEU A 127 -12.78 -4.83 -2.28
CA LEU A 127 -13.90 -5.20 -1.43
C LEU A 127 -15.17 -4.42 -1.78
N GLY A 128 -15.02 -3.14 -2.18
CA GLY A 128 -16.11 -2.32 -2.69
C GLY A 128 -16.72 -2.91 -3.95
N LEU A 129 -15.90 -3.24 -4.96
CA LEU A 129 -16.36 -3.90 -6.19
C LEU A 129 -16.99 -5.27 -5.90
N LYS A 130 -16.35 -6.10 -5.08
CA LYS A 130 -16.86 -7.42 -4.69
C LYS A 130 -18.25 -7.32 -4.08
N ASN A 131 -18.45 -6.39 -3.16
CA ASN A 131 -19.72 -6.25 -2.45
C ASN A 131 -20.82 -5.60 -3.31
N CYS A 132 -20.46 -4.68 -4.22
CA CYS A 132 -21.41 -4.06 -5.12
C CYS A 132 -21.86 -5.01 -6.27
N LEU A 133 -20.97 -5.91 -6.68
CA LEU A 133 -21.22 -6.83 -7.80
C LEU A 133 -21.62 -8.25 -7.39
N LYS A 134 -21.73 -8.55 -6.09
CA LYS A 134 -21.98 -9.91 -5.57
C LYS A 134 -23.28 -10.52 -6.07
N ASP A 135 -24.31 -9.70 -6.23
CA ASP A 135 -25.66 -10.13 -6.64
C ASP A 135 -25.89 -9.90 -8.15
N SER A 136 -24.83 -9.61 -8.91
CA SER A 136 -24.89 -9.45 -10.36
C SER A 136 -25.16 -10.79 -11.04
N PRO A 137 -26.14 -10.86 -11.97
CA PRO A 137 -26.42 -12.07 -12.73
C PRO A 137 -25.34 -12.41 -13.76
N ASP A 138 -24.46 -11.46 -14.08
CA ASP A 138 -23.38 -11.64 -15.05
C ASP A 138 -22.18 -12.38 -14.40
N PRO A 139 -21.89 -13.64 -14.80
CA PRO A 139 -20.80 -14.42 -14.25
C PRO A 139 -19.41 -13.83 -14.57
N VAL A 140 -19.34 -12.95 -15.57
CA VAL A 140 -18.09 -12.24 -15.93
C VAL A 140 -17.64 -11.33 -14.78
N ASN A 141 -18.58 -10.73 -14.05
CA ASN A 141 -18.25 -9.84 -12.92
C ASN A 141 -17.52 -10.58 -11.80
N ALA A 142 -17.91 -11.82 -11.50
CA ALA A 142 -17.20 -12.63 -10.49
C ALA A 142 -15.73 -12.91 -10.89
N LYS A 143 -15.50 -13.21 -12.19
CA LYS A 143 -14.14 -13.41 -12.73
C LYS A 143 -13.32 -12.12 -12.68
N ILE A 144 -13.90 -10.99 -13.08
CA ILE A 144 -13.24 -9.68 -13.02
C ILE A 144 -12.84 -9.35 -11.61
N VAL A 145 -13.72 -9.46 -10.61
CA VAL A 145 -13.43 -9.18 -9.20
C VAL A 145 -12.32 -10.08 -8.66
N LYS A 146 -12.32 -11.37 -9.03
CA LYS A 146 -11.27 -12.30 -8.63
C LYS A 146 -9.90 -11.89 -9.17
N TRP A 147 -9.78 -11.70 -10.48
CA TRP A 147 -8.51 -11.37 -11.13
C TRP A 147 -8.02 -9.96 -10.77
N TYR A 148 -8.94 -9.01 -10.65
CA TYR A 148 -8.65 -7.67 -10.13
C TYR A 148 -8.03 -7.73 -8.72
N GLY A 149 -8.62 -8.52 -7.82
CA GLY A 149 -8.08 -8.70 -6.48
C GLY A 149 -6.66 -9.26 -6.51
N TRP A 150 -6.42 -10.35 -7.25
CA TRP A 150 -5.08 -10.91 -7.41
C TRP A 150 -4.07 -9.88 -7.94
N PHE A 151 -4.44 -9.16 -8.99
CA PHE A 151 -3.59 -8.11 -9.57
C PHE A 151 -3.26 -7.01 -8.55
N MET A 152 -4.29 -6.47 -7.88
CA MET A 152 -4.12 -5.34 -6.97
C MET A 152 -3.29 -5.71 -5.73
N PHE A 153 -3.50 -6.90 -5.14
CA PHE A 153 -2.71 -7.32 -3.97
C PHE A 153 -1.27 -7.69 -4.37
N THR A 154 -1.04 -8.27 -5.54
CA THR A 154 0.32 -8.50 -6.06
C THR A 154 1.04 -7.18 -6.29
N TRP A 155 0.40 -6.23 -6.98
CA TRP A 155 0.94 -4.89 -7.17
C TRP A 155 1.24 -4.18 -5.84
N ALA A 156 0.32 -4.19 -4.89
CA ALA A 156 0.51 -3.57 -3.59
C ALA A 156 1.69 -4.21 -2.82
N SER A 157 1.85 -5.53 -2.91
CA SER A 157 2.98 -6.25 -2.32
C SER A 157 4.31 -5.82 -2.94
N LEU A 158 4.39 -5.72 -4.26
CA LEU A 158 5.59 -5.28 -4.96
C LEU A 158 5.96 -3.83 -4.59
N VAL A 159 4.99 -2.91 -4.56
CA VAL A 159 5.20 -1.53 -4.11
C VAL A 159 5.66 -1.48 -2.65
N ALA A 160 5.06 -2.27 -1.77
CA ALA A 160 5.42 -2.30 -0.35
C ALA A 160 6.84 -2.85 -0.13
N ILE A 161 7.19 -3.97 -0.78
CA ILE A 161 8.51 -4.60 -0.69
C ILE A 161 9.59 -3.69 -1.30
N SER A 162 9.29 -2.96 -2.39
CA SER A 162 10.24 -2.03 -3.00
C SER A 162 10.80 -1.02 -1.99
N ARG A 163 10.03 -0.67 -0.92
CA ARG A 163 10.47 0.28 0.11
C ARG A 163 11.63 -0.23 0.96
N ILE A 164 11.78 -1.56 1.07
CA ILE A 164 12.92 -2.20 1.71
C ILE A 164 14.13 -2.17 0.76
N PHE A 165 13.93 -2.53 -0.50
CA PHE A 165 15.00 -2.57 -1.50
C PHE A 165 15.61 -1.20 -1.80
N VAL A 166 14.80 -0.12 -1.77
CA VAL A 166 15.33 1.25 -1.95
C VAL A 166 15.96 1.83 -0.66
N GLY A 167 16.01 1.09 0.45
CA GLY A 167 16.66 1.49 1.71
C GLY A 167 15.87 2.49 2.56
N LYS A 168 14.57 2.69 2.32
CA LYS A 168 13.77 3.74 2.99
C LYS A 168 12.99 3.30 4.20
N HIS A 169 12.67 2.02 4.32
CA HIS A 169 11.82 1.49 5.40
C HIS A 169 12.35 0.16 5.90
N TYR A 170 12.19 -0.08 7.19
CA TYR A 170 12.37 -1.39 7.79
C TYR A 170 11.21 -2.33 7.41
N LEU A 171 11.42 -3.64 7.55
CA LEU A 171 10.38 -4.64 7.33
C LEU A 171 9.15 -4.38 8.23
N GLY A 172 9.38 -4.07 9.51
CA GLY A 172 8.32 -3.75 10.47
C GLY A 172 7.47 -2.54 10.04
N ASP A 173 8.11 -1.49 9.46
CA ASP A 173 7.38 -0.32 8.93
C ASP A 173 6.44 -0.71 7.79
N VAL A 174 6.87 -1.64 6.94
CA VAL A 174 6.10 -2.14 5.80
C VAL A 174 4.94 -3.01 6.28
N ILE A 175 5.17 -3.93 7.22
CA ILE A 175 4.13 -4.80 7.78
C ILE A 175 3.04 -3.97 8.45
N VAL A 176 3.41 -3.04 9.34
CA VAL A 176 2.43 -2.20 10.05
C VAL A 176 1.69 -1.29 9.07
N GLY A 177 2.39 -0.70 8.09
CA GLY A 177 1.76 0.08 7.04
C GLY A 177 0.74 -0.73 6.23
N THR A 178 1.07 -1.97 5.89
CA THR A 178 0.15 -2.91 5.20
C THR A 178 -1.12 -3.17 6.02
N ILE A 179 -0.97 -3.48 7.31
CA ILE A 179 -2.11 -3.75 8.21
C ILE A 179 -2.99 -2.50 8.35
N ALA A 180 -2.39 -1.34 8.59
CA ALA A 180 -3.11 -0.07 8.70
C ALA A 180 -3.86 0.27 7.40
N GLY A 181 -3.20 0.11 6.26
CA GLY A 181 -3.81 0.35 4.95
C GLY A 181 -4.99 -0.58 4.67
N LEU A 182 -4.84 -1.89 4.94
CA LEU A 182 -5.93 -2.85 4.80
C LEU A 182 -7.11 -2.51 5.72
N ALA A 183 -6.85 -2.18 6.99
CA ALA A 183 -7.90 -1.83 7.94
C ALA A 183 -8.71 -0.62 7.46
N ILE A 184 -8.03 0.47 7.06
CA ILE A 184 -8.68 1.69 6.55
C ILE A 184 -9.41 1.41 5.22
N GLY A 185 -8.72 0.82 4.26
CA GLY A 185 -9.27 0.60 2.92
C GLY A 185 -10.46 -0.35 2.90
N CYS A 186 -10.36 -1.50 3.59
CA CYS A 186 -11.48 -2.44 3.68
C CYS A 186 -12.70 -1.82 4.37
N SER A 187 -12.49 -1.05 5.44
CA SER A 187 -13.58 -0.36 6.14
C SER A 187 -14.32 0.62 5.23
N LEU A 188 -13.57 1.44 4.46
CA LEU A 188 -14.16 2.40 3.54
C LEU A 188 -14.80 1.73 2.31
N GLY A 189 -14.23 0.64 1.79
CA GLY A 189 -14.85 -0.16 0.73
C GLY A 189 -16.17 -0.80 1.15
N ILE A 190 -16.24 -1.31 2.40
CA ILE A 190 -17.49 -1.82 2.99
C ILE A 190 -18.51 -0.68 3.15
N ALA A 191 -18.09 0.45 3.75
CA ALA A 191 -18.96 1.61 3.93
C ALA A 191 -19.56 2.10 2.61
N ALA A 192 -18.74 2.27 1.56
CA ALA A 192 -19.18 2.64 0.22
C ALA A 192 -20.21 1.63 -0.33
N SER A 193 -19.99 0.34 -0.14
CA SER A 193 -20.93 -0.70 -0.60
C SER A 193 -22.25 -0.71 0.15
N ILE A 194 -22.25 -0.39 1.45
CA ILE A 194 -23.48 -0.25 2.27
C ILE A 194 -24.28 0.97 1.81
N ILE A 195 -23.61 2.11 1.58
CA ILE A 195 -24.25 3.32 1.08
C ILE A 195 -24.91 3.04 -0.30
N ASN A 196 -24.19 2.39 -1.20
CA ASN A 196 -24.71 2.01 -2.50
C ASN A 196 -25.98 1.16 -2.43
N ARG A 197 -26.04 0.18 -1.54
CA ARG A 197 -27.24 -0.66 -1.33
C ARG A 197 -28.43 0.10 -0.77
N ARG A 198 -28.21 1.12 0.04
CA ARG A 198 -29.30 1.94 0.60
C ARG A 198 -29.86 2.95 -0.39
N LEU A 199 -29.10 3.27 -1.44
CA LEU A 199 -29.48 4.24 -2.45
C LEU A 199 -29.97 3.59 -3.77
N ALA A 200 -29.88 2.26 -3.88
CA ALA A 200 -30.40 1.47 -4.98
C ALA A 200 -31.90 1.19 -4.78
#